data_bfab57c28f7680d0285dd3eba1ded47c
#
_entry.id   bfab57c28f7680d0285dd3eba1ded47c
#
_cell.length_a   1.000
_cell.length_b   1.000
_cell.length_c   1.000
_cell.angle_alpha   90.00
_cell.angle_beta   90.00
_cell.angle_gamma   90.00
#
_symmetry.space_group_name_H-M   'P 1'
#
loop_
_entity.id
_entity.type
_entity.pdbx_description
1 polymer ?
#
loop_
_entity_poly.entity_id
_entity_poly.type
_entity_poly.pdbx_seq_one_letter_code
_entity_poly.pdbx_strand_id
1 'polypeptide(L)'
;LDNEGFFGIGVKKGEEYRFSVWARLPQGSTKETLRIELVDTQSMGERQALVAGNLTIDSKDWKKYQMILKPGSTHPKSVLRIFLTSKGTVDLEHVSLFPVDTWKGHENGLRKDLAQALADIHPGVFRFPGGCIVEGTDLETRYDWKKSGGPGENGPLNENRWQYTFTHRFFPDYYQSYGLGFYEYFLLSEEMGAAPLPILNCGLSCQYQNNDPKAHVAVCDLDNYIQDALDLIEFANGDVNTTWGKVRADMGHPAPFNLKFIGIGNEQWGKEYPERLEPFIKAIRKAHPEIKIVGSSGPNSEGKDFDYLWPEMKRLKVDLVDEHFYRPESWFLAQGARYDNYDRKGPKVFAGEYACHGKGKKWNHYHAALLEAAFMTGLERNADIVHMATYAPLFAHVEGWQWRPDMIWFDNLNSVRTTSYYVQQLYAQNKGTNVLPLTMNKKNVTGAEGQNGLFASAVYDKDKNELIVKVANTSATAQPISLNFEGLKKQDVLSNGRCIKLRSLDLDKDNTLEQPFAIVPQETPVSIEGNVVTTELEPTTFAVYKFTKK
;
A
#
# COMPACT_ATOMS: atom_id res chain seq x y z
N LEU A 1 -1.62 -17.12 30.82
CA LEU A 1 -1.08 -16.60 29.58
C LEU A 1 -1.68 -15.23 29.31
N ASP A 2 -0.85 -14.22 29.07
CA ASP A 2 -1.27 -12.87 28.69
C ASP A 2 -0.69 -12.55 27.31
N ASN A 3 -1.49 -11.90 26.47
CA ASN A 3 -1.07 -11.33 25.19
C ASN A 3 -1.47 -9.86 25.17
N GLU A 4 -0.49 -8.99 25.13
CA GLU A 4 -0.66 -7.54 25.18
C GLU A 4 -0.99 -6.93 23.81
N GLY A 5 -0.96 -7.72 22.74
CA GLY A 5 -1.09 -7.22 21.39
C GLY A 5 0.07 -6.30 20.98
N PHE A 6 -0.04 -5.68 19.82
CA PHE A 6 0.92 -4.67 19.36
C PHE A 6 0.47 -3.29 19.85
N PHE A 7 1.10 -2.78 20.91
CA PHE A 7 0.71 -1.56 21.64
C PHE A 7 -0.70 -1.61 22.26
N GLY A 8 -1.17 -2.80 22.63
CA GLY A 8 -2.48 -3.07 23.18
C GLY A 8 -3.45 -3.68 22.17
N ILE A 9 -4.56 -4.19 22.69
CA ILE A 9 -5.68 -4.71 21.88
C ILE A 9 -6.84 -3.73 22.03
N GLY A 10 -7.22 -3.04 20.93
CA GLY A 10 -8.37 -2.15 20.91
C GLY A 10 -9.68 -2.91 20.85
N VAL A 11 -10.61 -2.58 21.75
CA VAL A 11 -11.97 -3.15 21.75
C VAL A 11 -13.01 -2.05 21.89
N LYS A 12 -14.15 -2.22 21.23
CA LYS A 12 -15.27 -1.28 21.25
C LYS A 12 -16.48 -1.88 21.98
N LYS A 13 -17.16 -1.06 22.77
CA LYS A 13 -18.36 -1.45 23.50
C LYS A 13 -19.41 -2.03 22.54
N GLY A 14 -19.85 -3.24 22.84
CA GLY A 14 -20.95 -3.88 22.12
C GLY A 14 -20.57 -4.52 20.79
N GLU A 15 -19.34 -4.31 20.29
CA GLU A 15 -18.82 -5.07 19.15
C GLU A 15 -18.47 -6.50 19.58
N GLU A 16 -18.48 -7.41 18.62
CA GLU A 16 -18.20 -8.83 18.86
C GLU A 16 -16.82 -9.19 18.37
N TYR A 17 -16.08 -9.95 19.19
CA TYR A 17 -14.75 -10.44 18.91
C TYR A 17 -14.75 -11.96 18.98
N ARG A 18 -14.28 -12.61 17.92
CA ARG A 18 -14.13 -14.06 17.87
C ARG A 18 -12.77 -14.44 18.44
N PHE A 19 -12.80 -15.09 19.60
CA PHE A 19 -11.65 -15.80 20.13
C PHE A 19 -11.64 -17.21 19.57
N SER A 20 -10.48 -17.71 19.16
CA SER A 20 -10.28 -19.12 18.83
C SER A 20 -8.93 -19.63 19.33
N VAL A 21 -8.88 -20.92 19.58
CA VAL A 21 -7.66 -21.62 20.00
C VAL A 21 -7.73 -23.08 19.59
N TRP A 22 -6.64 -23.62 19.09
CA TRP A 22 -6.45 -25.06 19.02
C TRP A 22 -5.98 -25.55 20.39
N ALA A 23 -6.67 -26.54 20.94
CA ALA A 23 -6.34 -27.10 22.25
C ALA A 23 -6.53 -28.62 22.28
N ARG A 24 -5.75 -29.26 23.16
CA ARG A 24 -5.92 -30.67 23.47
C ARG A 24 -5.57 -30.96 24.93
N LEU A 25 -6.07 -32.09 25.44
CA LEU A 25 -5.75 -32.59 26.77
C LEU A 25 -4.59 -33.61 26.69
N PRO A 26 -3.62 -33.55 27.60
CA PRO A 26 -2.63 -34.60 27.72
C PRO A 26 -3.22 -35.91 28.24
N GLN A 27 -2.46 -36.99 28.16
CA GLN A 27 -2.89 -38.29 28.67
C GLN A 27 -3.25 -38.21 30.16
N GLY A 28 -4.39 -38.81 30.54
CA GLY A 28 -4.88 -38.82 31.92
C GLY A 28 -5.87 -37.71 32.27
N SER A 29 -5.96 -36.65 31.50
CA SER A 29 -6.99 -35.60 31.70
C SER A 29 -8.28 -35.98 30.94
N THR A 30 -9.44 -35.61 31.52
CA THR A 30 -10.75 -35.89 30.91
C THR A 30 -11.50 -34.65 30.50
N LYS A 31 -11.28 -33.55 31.21
CA LYS A 31 -11.94 -32.26 30.97
C LYS A 31 -11.23 -31.15 31.71
N GLU A 32 -10.97 -30.03 31.04
CA GLU A 32 -10.40 -28.82 31.61
C GLU A 32 -11.19 -27.60 31.21
N THR A 33 -11.11 -26.51 31.99
CA THR A 33 -11.80 -25.26 31.66
C THR A 33 -10.81 -24.12 31.55
N LEU A 34 -10.79 -23.48 30.40
CA LEU A 34 -10.10 -22.22 30.18
C LEU A 34 -11.06 -21.06 30.40
N ARG A 35 -10.66 -20.07 31.17
CA ARG A 35 -11.31 -18.78 31.27
C ARG A 35 -10.56 -17.79 30.38
N ILE A 36 -11.29 -17.15 29.48
CA ILE A 36 -10.79 -16.18 28.52
C ILE A 36 -11.31 -14.80 28.93
N GLU A 37 -10.42 -13.82 29.04
CA GLU A 37 -10.76 -12.46 29.44
C GLU A 37 -10.09 -11.43 28.54
N LEU A 38 -10.78 -10.31 28.27
CA LEU A 38 -10.16 -9.07 27.88
C LEU A 38 -10.14 -8.16 29.08
N VAL A 39 -8.96 -7.68 29.46
CA VAL A 39 -8.77 -6.92 30.70
C VAL A 39 -8.20 -5.55 30.43
N ASP A 40 -8.65 -4.56 31.20
CA ASP A 40 -8.01 -3.26 31.29
C ASP A 40 -6.76 -3.37 32.20
N THR A 41 -5.62 -2.93 31.68
CA THR A 41 -4.36 -2.91 32.43
C THR A 41 -3.96 -1.52 32.90
N GLN A 42 -4.70 -0.49 32.49
CA GLN A 42 -4.39 0.92 32.80
C GLN A 42 -5.06 1.44 34.07
N SER A 43 -6.10 0.76 34.58
CA SER A 43 -6.74 1.14 35.81
C SER A 43 -5.87 0.80 37.02
N MET A 44 -5.54 1.81 37.83
CA MET A 44 -4.87 1.62 39.10
C MET A 44 -5.84 0.91 40.09
N GLY A 45 -5.64 -0.39 40.26
CA GLY A 45 -6.51 -1.18 41.15
C GLY A 45 -6.67 -2.63 40.66
N GLU A 46 -7.71 -3.29 41.09
CA GLU A 46 -8.03 -4.63 40.60
C GLU A 46 -8.27 -4.58 39.07
N ARG A 47 -7.57 -5.40 38.33
CA ARG A 47 -7.70 -5.52 36.86
C ARG A 47 -9.11 -5.97 36.53
N GLN A 48 -9.94 -5.05 36.04
CA GLN A 48 -11.33 -5.34 35.72
C GLN A 48 -11.41 -6.00 34.34
N ALA A 49 -12.07 -7.15 34.27
CA ALA A 49 -12.38 -7.76 32.99
C ALA A 49 -13.44 -6.94 32.25
N LEU A 50 -13.12 -6.52 31.02
CA LEU A 50 -14.06 -5.85 30.12
C LEU A 50 -15.11 -6.84 29.59
N VAL A 51 -14.71 -8.09 29.44
CA VAL A 51 -15.53 -9.25 29.11
C VAL A 51 -14.78 -10.52 29.52
N ALA A 52 -15.52 -11.55 29.89
CA ALA A 52 -14.98 -12.88 30.18
C ALA A 52 -15.92 -13.98 29.71
N GLY A 53 -15.35 -15.14 29.43
CA GLY A 53 -16.09 -16.35 29.11
C GLY A 53 -15.27 -17.61 29.41
N ASN A 54 -15.93 -18.77 29.40
CA ASN A 54 -15.30 -20.04 29.68
C ASN A 54 -15.39 -20.97 28.47
N LEU A 55 -14.29 -21.67 28.16
CA LEU A 55 -14.22 -22.75 27.19
C LEU A 55 -13.93 -24.07 27.89
N THR A 56 -14.70 -25.09 27.55
CA THR A 56 -14.46 -26.44 28.00
C THR A 56 -13.61 -27.19 26.98
N ILE A 57 -12.46 -27.68 27.38
CA ILE A 57 -11.56 -28.51 26.58
C ILE A 57 -11.81 -29.96 26.95
N ASP A 58 -12.21 -30.77 25.99
CA ASP A 58 -12.70 -32.13 26.17
C ASP A 58 -12.06 -33.15 25.21
N SER A 59 -11.19 -32.71 24.30
CA SER A 59 -10.52 -33.58 23.31
C SER A 59 -9.07 -33.87 23.67
N LYS A 60 -8.62 -35.10 23.42
CA LYS A 60 -7.21 -35.51 23.48
C LYS A 60 -6.46 -35.25 22.18
N ASP A 61 -7.22 -35.09 21.10
CA ASP A 61 -6.69 -34.67 19.80
C ASP A 61 -6.79 -33.16 19.67
N TRP A 62 -5.95 -32.56 18.84
CA TRP A 62 -6.05 -31.16 18.52
C TRP A 62 -7.43 -30.83 17.95
N LYS A 63 -8.12 -29.91 18.60
CA LYS A 63 -9.46 -29.46 18.22
C LYS A 63 -9.53 -27.94 18.36
N LYS A 64 -10.16 -27.30 17.38
CA LYS A 64 -10.40 -25.85 17.42
C LYS A 64 -11.61 -25.54 18.30
N TYR A 65 -11.42 -24.67 19.28
CA TYR A 65 -12.45 -24.14 20.17
C TYR A 65 -12.62 -22.65 19.89
N GLN A 66 -13.86 -22.18 19.96
CA GLN A 66 -14.20 -20.79 19.64
C GLN A 66 -15.21 -20.25 20.63
N MET A 67 -15.19 -18.93 20.83
CA MET A 67 -16.23 -18.18 21.55
C MET A 67 -16.29 -16.75 21.06
N ILE A 68 -17.46 -16.11 21.28
CA ILE A 68 -17.65 -14.67 21.03
C ILE A 68 -17.51 -13.93 22.35
N LEU A 69 -16.68 -12.89 22.33
CA LEU A 69 -16.48 -11.93 23.42
C LEU A 69 -17.13 -10.61 23.03
N LYS A 70 -17.97 -10.04 23.91
CA LYS A 70 -18.67 -8.77 23.69
C LYS A 70 -18.38 -7.81 24.83
N PRO A 71 -17.37 -6.91 24.67
CA PRO A 71 -16.96 -6.00 25.72
C PRO A 71 -18.08 -5.04 26.16
N GLY A 72 -18.18 -4.79 27.45
CA GLY A 72 -19.14 -3.84 28.05
C GLY A 72 -18.71 -2.37 27.93
N SER A 73 -17.44 -2.11 27.59
CA SER A 73 -16.88 -0.77 27.42
C SER A 73 -15.87 -0.73 26.27
N THR A 74 -15.63 0.47 25.72
CA THR A 74 -14.57 0.70 24.74
C THR A 74 -13.25 0.91 25.46
N HIS A 75 -12.21 0.22 25.02
CA HIS A 75 -10.86 0.34 25.56
C HIS A 75 -9.79 0.27 24.48
N PRO A 76 -8.84 1.21 24.40
CA PRO A 76 -7.83 1.23 23.34
C PRO A 76 -6.70 0.22 23.52
N LYS A 77 -6.42 -0.22 24.75
CA LYS A 77 -5.25 -1.03 25.11
C LYS A 77 -5.59 -2.14 26.11
N SER A 78 -6.50 -3.03 25.73
CA SER A 78 -6.77 -4.22 26.53
C SER A 78 -5.73 -5.31 26.30
N VAL A 79 -5.72 -6.29 27.19
CA VAL A 79 -4.89 -7.49 27.14
C VAL A 79 -5.78 -8.71 27.08
N LEU A 80 -5.48 -9.64 26.19
CA LEU A 80 -6.09 -10.97 26.16
C LEU A 80 -5.42 -11.84 27.21
N ARG A 81 -6.24 -12.40 28.12
CA ARG A 81 -5.78 -13.26 29.19
C ARG A 81 -6.48 -14.60 29.15
N ILE A 82 -5.69 -15.68 29.32
CA ILE A 82 -6.17 -17.04 29.34
C ILE A 82 -5.74 -17.69 30.65
N PHE A 83 -6.70 -18.16 31.44
CA PHE A 83 -6.48 -18.92 32.66
C PHE A 83 -6.91 -20.37 32.50
N LEU A 84 -6.14 -21.27 33.06
CA LEU A 84 -6.63 -22.59 33.40
C LEU A 84 -7.29 -22.52 34.80
N THR A 85 -8.58 -22.78 34.88
CA THR A 85 -9.35 -22.65 36.15
C THR A 85 -9.34 -23.92 36.99
N SER A 86 -8.82 -25.00 36.47
CA SER A 86 -8.70 -26.32 37.09
C SER A 86 -7.24 -26.65 37.39
N LYS A 87 -7.00 -27.71 38.22
CA LYS A 87 -5.67 -28.22 38.49
C LYS A 87 -5.28 -29.27 37.42
N GLY A 88 -4.96 -28.81 36.23
CA GLY A 88 -4.63 -29.70 35.14
C GLY A 88 -3.60 -29.10 34.19
N THR A 89 -3.57 -29.64 33.00
CA THR A 89 -2.72 -29.17 31.89
C THR A 89 -3.54 -29.19 30.61
N VAL A 90 -3.32 -28.18 29.78
CA VAL A 90 -3.91 -28.07 28.44
C VAL A 90 -2.79 -27.62 27.50
N ASP A 91 -2.62 -28.33 26.38
CA ASP A 91 -1.77 -27.85 25.29
C ASP A 91 -2.58 -26.85 24.45
N LEU A 92 -1.99 -25.69 24.16
CA LEU A 92 -2.59 -24.62 23.35
C LEU A 92 -1.73 -24.30 22.14
N GLU A 93 -2.39 -24.03 21.02
CA GLU A 93 -1.75 -23.59 19.77
C GLU A 93 -2.70 -22.62 19.01
N HIS A 94 -2.16 -21.76 18.15
CA HIS A 94 -2.91 -20.84 17.30
C HIS A 94 -3.98 -20.04 18.05
N VAL A 95 -3.58 -19.34 19.11
CA VAL A 95 -4.45 -18.42 19.83
C VAL A 95 -4.74 -17.21 18.96
N SER A 96 -6.02 -16.94 18.70
CA SER A 96 -6.46 -15.84 17.82
C SER A 96 -7.57 -15.02 18.44
N LEU A 97 -7.58 -13.72 18.17
CA LEU A 97 -8.66 -12.81 18.51
C LEU A 97 -8.89 -11.83 17.35
N PHE A 98 -10.04 -11.91 16.71
CA PHE A 98 -10.42 -11.05 15.58
C PHE A 98 -11.77 -10.39 15.82
N PRO A 99 -12.02 -9.16 15.33
CA PRO A 99 -13.38 -8.63 15.26
C PRO A 99 -14.24 -9.52 14.37
N VAL A 100 -15.52 -9.64 14.68
CA VAL A 100 -16.49 -10.33 13.81
C VAL A 100 -16.85 -9.45 12.61
N ASP A 101 -16.96 -8.12 12.82
CA ASP A 101 -17.17 -7.14 11.75
C ASP A 101 -15.84 -6.78 11.07
N THR A 102 -15.47 -7.58 10.08
CA THR A 102 -14.29 -7.36 9.22
C THR A 102 -14.69 -6.73 7.90
N TRP A 103 -13.71 -6.23 7.15
CA TRP A 103 -13.97 -5.72 5.80
C TRP A 103 -14.49 -6.86 4.91
N LYS A 104 -15.58 -6.61 4.17
CA LYS A 104 -16.30 -7.60 3.35
C LYS A 104 -16.82 -8.84 4.11
N GLY A 105 -16.71 -8.87 5.44
CA GLY A 105 -17.25 -9.96 6.26
C GLY A 105 -16.43 -11.25 6.24
N HIS A 106 -15.19 -11.24 5.79
CA HIS A 106 -14.32 -12.42 5.82
C HIS A 106 -14.01 -12.83 7.25
N GLU A 107 -14.10 -14.13 7.54
CA GLU A 107 -13.70 -14.67 8.83
C GLU A 107 -12.19 -14.41 9.05
N ASN A 108 -11.84 -13.86 10.22
CA ASN A 108 -10.47 -13.42 10.52
C ASN A 108 -9.88 -12.47 9.46
N GLY A 109 -10.78 -11.68 8.84
CA GLY A 109 -10.44 -10.77 7.76
C GLY A 109 -9.77 -9.47 8.21
N LEU A 110 -9.62 -8.57 7.26
CA LEU A 110 -8.92 -7.31 7.44
C LEU A 110 -9.72 -6.33 8.30
N ARG A 111 -9.00 -5.49 9.04
CA ARG A 111 -9.56 -4.38 9.81
C ARG A 111 -10.33 -3.44 8.88
N LYS A 112 -11.63 -3.28 9.17
CA LYS A 112 -12.61 -2.66 8.25
C LYS A 112 -12.27 -1.24 7.85
N ASP A 113 -11.91 -0.37 8.79
CA ASP A 113 -11.59 1.04 8.52
C ASP A 113 -10.34 1.21 7.65
N LEU A 114 -9.32 0.37 7.85
CA LEU A 114 -8.06 0.43 7.10
C LEU A 114 -8.24 -0.10 5.66
N ALA A 115 -8.87 -1.25 5.50
CA ALA A 115 -9.13 -1.80 4.16
C ALA A 115 -10.10 -0.92 3.36
N GLN A 116 -11.13 -0.36 4.01
CA GLN A 116 -12.05 0.58 3.38
C GLN A 116 -11.34 1.86 2.93
N ALA A 117 -10.39 2.36 3.72
CA ALA A 117 -9.60 3.54 3.32
C ALA A 117 -8.80 3.29 2.04
N LEU A 118 -8.24 2.09 1.85
CA LEU A 118 -7.58 1.73 0.58
C LEU A 118 -8.59 1.62 -0.57
N ALA A 119 -9.72 0.95 -0.34
CA ALA A 119 -10.75 0.78 -1.35
C ALA A 119 -11.34 2.12 -1.82
N ASP A 120 -11.51 3.08 -0.91
CA ASP A 120 -12.03 4.43 -1.22
C ASP A 120 -11.09 5.26 -2.13
N ILE A 121 -9.83 4.87 -2.29
CA ILE A 121 -8.93 5.48 -3.28
C ILE A 121 -9.36 5.10 -4.70
N HIS A 122 -9.93 3.92 -4.90
CA HIS A 122 -10.15 3.29 -6.21
C HIS A 122 -8.83 3.03 -6.96
N PRO A 123 -7.87 2.33 -6.35
CA PRO A 123 -6.55 2.14 -6.93
C PRO A 123 -6.61 1.30 -8.21
N GLY A 124 -5.77 1.62 -9.20
CA GLY A 124 -5.64 0.82 -10.42
C GLY A 124 -4.69 -0.37 -10.26
N VAL A 125 -3.78 -0.30 -9.31
CA VAL A 125 -2.77 -1.33 -9.01
C VAL A 125 -2.51 -1.37 -7.51
N PHE A 126 -2.21 -2.57 -6.99
CA PHE A 126 -1.79 -2.79 -5.61
C PHE A 126 -0.49 -3.57 -5.59
N ARG A 127 0.60 -2.93 -5.12
CA ARG A 127 1.94 -3.50 -4.99
C ARG A 127 2.12 -4.07 -3.58
N PHE A 128 2.54 -5.33 -3.49
CA PHE A 128 2.72 -6.04 -2.22
C PHE A 128 3.89 -7.06 -2.29
N PRO A 129 4.40 -7.55 -1.16
CA PRO A 129 3.99 -7.35 0.23
C PRO A 129 4.52 -6.04 0.82
N GLY A 130 5.34 -5.32 0.12
CA GLY A 130 6.05 -4.12 0.49
C GLY A 130 7.53 -4.22 0.15
N GLY A 131 8.28 -3.13 0.28
CA GLY A 131 9.63 -2.97 -0.23
C GLY A 131 10.67 -3.92 0.38
N CYS A 132 11.42 -3.42 1.36
CA CYS A 132 12.52 -4.15 1.96
C CYS A 132 12.13 -5.43 2.73
N ILE A 133 10.83 -5.62 2.98
CA ILE A 133 10.29 -6.88 3.52
C ILE A 133 10.57 -8.06 2.58
N VAL A 134 10.55 -7.83 1.27
CA VAL A 134 10.88 -8.85 0.25
C VAL A 134 12.29 -9.38 0.43
N GLU A 135 13.23 -8.48 0.76
CA GLU A 135 14.65 -8.78 0.86
C GLU A 135 15.01 -9.55 2.14
N GLY A 136 14.41 -9.15 3.28
CA GLY A 136 14.84 -9.56 4.61
C GLY A 136 16.16 -8.92 5.04
N THR A 137 16.52 -9.05 6.31
CA THR A 137 17.87 -8.73 6.82
C THR A 137 18.89 -9.72 6.27
N ASP A 138 18.46 -10.98 6.16
CA ASP A 138 19.12 -12.09 5.50
C ASP A 138 18.09 -12.88 4.67
N LEU A 139 18.54 -13.94 3.99
CA LEU A 139 17.64 -14.74 3.15
C LEU A 139 16.69 -15.64 3.97
N GLU A 140 16.95 -15.88 5.25
CA GLU A 140 16.05 -16.65 6.12
C GLU A 140 14.84 -15.80 6.50
N THR A 141 15.06 -14.51 6.71
CA THR A 141 14.02 -13.54 7.09
C THR A 141 13.33 -12.85 5.89
N ARG A 142 13.72 -13.21 4.65
CA ARG A 142 13.02 -12.73 3.44
C ARG A 142 11.54 -13.11 3.46
N TYR A 143 10.73 -12.37 2.76
CA TYR A 143 9.34 -12.77 2.56
C TYR A 143 9.27 -13.98 1.61
N ASP A 144 8.94 -15.14 2.16
CA ASP A 144 8.73 -16.39 1.43
C ASP A 144 7.22 -16.64 1.31
N TRP A 145 6.66 -16.32 0.16
CA TRP A 145 5.22 -16.38 -0.07
C TRP A 145 4.63 -17.79 0.09
N LYS A 146 5.43 -18.85 -0.15
CA LYS A 146 4.97 -20.23 0.02
C LYS A 146 4.65 -20.57 1.48
N LYS A 147 5.28 -19.89 2.43
CA LYS A 147 4.94 -20.02 3.85
C LYS A 147 3.55 -19.47 4.20
N SER A 148 2.94 -18.68 3.29
CA SER A 148 1.57 -18.20 3.38
C SER A 148 0.58 -19.02 2.53
N GLY A 149 1.03 -20.06 1.85
CA GLY A 149 0.20 -20.97 1.05
C GLY A 149 -0.49 -22.01 1.94
N GLY A 150 -1.78 -21.79 2.20
CA GLY A 150 -2.59 -22.62 3.07
C GLY A 150 -3.44 -21.79 4.04
N PRO A 151 -4.21 -22.42 4.94
CA PRO A 151 -5.00 -21.71 5.93
C PRO A 151 -4.13 -20.73 6.72
N GLY A 152 -4.57 -19.48 6.87
CA GLY A 152 -3.80 -18.40 7.51
C GLY A 152 -3.37 -18.73 8.95
N GLU A 153 -4.11 -19.60 9.65
CA GLU A 153 -3.76 -20.09 10.98
C GLU A 153 -2.53 -21.01 10.99
N ASN A 154 -2.06 -21.48 9.84
CA ASN A 154 -0.84 -22.28 9.70
C ASN A 154 0.37 -21.44 9.29
N GLY A 155 0.17 -20.13 9.04
CA GLY A 155 1.25 -19.22 8.65
C GLY A 155 2.18 -18.93 9.82
N PRO A 156 3.51 -19.19 9.69
CA PRO A 156 4.47 -18.86 10.74
C PRO A 156 4.62 -17.36 10.94
N LEU A 157 5.27 -16.98 12.03
CA LEU A 157 5.81 -15.64 12.20
C LEU A 157 7.11 -15.49 11.42
N ASN A 158 7.31 -14.32 10.83
CA ASN A 158 8.57 -13.91 10.22
C ASN A 158 9.10 -12.67 10.92
N GLU A 159 10.39 -12.65 11.21
CA GLU A 159 11.03 -11.47 11.77
C GLU A 159 11.03 -10.35 10.73
N ASN A 160 10.51 -9.18 11.11
CA ASN A 160 10.46 -8.07 10.18
C ASN A 160 11.83 -7.40 10.09
N ARG A 161 12.32 -7.19 8.88
CA ARG A 161 13.58 -6.49 8.61
C ARG A 161 13.69 -5.14 9.35
N TRP A 162 12.59 -4.44 9.56
CA TRP A 162 12.55 -3.15 10.23
C TRP A 162 12.77 -3.22 11.75
N GLN A 163 12.82 -4.39 12.35
CA GLN A 163 13.11 -4.58 13.77
C GLN A 163 14.46 -3.97 14.17
N TYR A 164 15.48 -4.08 13.32
CA TYR A 164 16.84 -3.64 13.60
C TYR A 164 17.32 -2.43 12.83
N THR A 165 16.50 -1.86 11.95
CA THR A 165 16.96 -0.82 11.02
C THR A 165 17.30 0.49 11.72
N PHE A 166 16.56 0.85 12.76
CA PHE A 166 16.73 2.10 13.48
C PHE A 166 16.87 1.87 14.97
N THR A 167 18.10 1.97 15.47
CA THR A 167 18.44 1.73 16.89
C THR A 167 17.72 2.65 17.87
N HIS A 168 17.28 3.83 17.44
CA HIS A 168 16.52 4.77 18.26
C HIS A 168 15.03 4.40 18.37
N ARG A 169 14.58 3.40 17.62
CA ARG A 169 13.20 2.92 17.54
C ARG A 169 13.16 1.40 17.49
N PHE A 170 13.82 0.79 18.47
CA PHE A 170 13.84 -0.65 18.59
C PHE A 170 12.49 -1.16 19.12
N PHE A 171 11.86 -2.05 18.35
CA PHE A 171 10.67 -2.79 18.72
C PHE A 171 10.98 -4.28 18.72
N PRO A 172 11.30 -4.88 19.88
CA PRO A 172 11.81 -6.25 19.96
C PRO A 172 10.85 -7.31 19.43
N ASP A 173 9.56 -6.98 19.35
CA ASP A 173 8.51 -7.91 18.90
C ASP A 173 7.92 -7.51 17.55
N TYR A 174 8.72 -6.87 16.69
CA TYR A 174 8.26 -6.43 15.37
C TYR A 174 8.33 -7.58 14.36
N TYR A 175 7.35 -8.46 14.42
CA TYR A 175 7.18 -9.61 13.54
C TYR A 175 6.06 -9.39 12.53
N GLN A 176 6.13 -10.15 11.43
CA GLN A 176 5.10 -10.25 10.43
C GLN A 176 4.49 -11.66 10.50
N SER A 177 3.17 -11.76 10.60
CA SER A 177 2.47 -13.02 10.50
C SER A 177 2.16 -13.35 9.04
N TYR A 178 2.46 -14.56 8.62
CA TYR A 178 2.02 -15.10 7.33
C TYR A 178 0.52 -15.47 7.31
N GLY A 179 -0.22 -15.20 8.38
CA GLY A 179 -1.68 -15.18 8.39
C GLY A 179 -2.28 -14.08 7.51
N LEU A 180 -1.51 -13.02 7.24
CA LEU A 180 -1.74 -12.05 6.14
C LEU A 180 -0.70 -12.34 5.06
N GLY A 181 -1.02 -13.20 4.12
CA GLY A 181 -0.13 -13.65 3.07
C GLY A 181 -0.54 -13.22 1.66
N PHE A 182 0.05 -13.86 0.67
CA PHE A 182 -0.22 -13.49 -0.73
C PHE A 182 -1.66 -13.77 -1.14
N TYR A 183 -2.30 -14.79 -0.60
CA TYR A 183 -3.72 -15.05 -0.85
C TYR A 183 -4.58 -13.85 -0.45
N GLU A 184 -4.38 -13.33 0.74
CA GLU A 184 -5.11 -12.18 1.28
C GLU A 184 -4.80 -10.89 0.50
N TYR A 185 -3.57 -10.71 0.03
CA TYR A 185 -3.20 -9.57 -0.82
C TYR A 185 -3.83 -9.67 -2.22
N PHE A 186 -3.90 -10.85 -2.82
CA PHE A 186 -4.61 -11.06 -4.08
C PHE A 186 -6.10 -10.81 -3.93
N LEU A 187 -6.71 -11.34 -2.87
CA LEU A 187 -8.13 -11.14 -2.57
C LEU A 187 -8.44 -9.66 -2.35
N LEU A 188 -7.63 -8.95 -1.55
CA LEU A 188 -7.76 -7.50 -1.34
C LEU A 188 -7.65 -6.73 -2.66
N SER A 189 -6.70 -7.09 -3.52
CA SER A 189 -6.54 -6.46 -4.84
C SER A 189 -7.82 -6.62 -5.69
N GLU A 190 -8.34 -7.83 -5.79
CA GLU A 190 -9.57 -8.13 -6.55
C GLU A 190 -10.77 -7.37 -5.99
N GLU A 191 -10.95 -7.38 -4.68
CA GLU A 191 -12.08 -6.73 -4.01
C GLU A 191 -12.05 -5.20 -4.06
N MET A 192 -10.86 -4.60 -4.20
CA MET A 192 -10.68 -3.18 -4.49
C MET A 192 -10.82 -2.84 -5.98
N GLY A 193 -10.83 -3.85 -6.86
CA GLY A 193 -10.78 -3.65 -8.31
C GLY A 193 -9.41 -3.21 -8.83
N ALA A 194 -8.34 -3.50 -8.10
CA ALA A 194 -6.96 -3.17 -8.44
C ALA A 194 -6.24 -4.36 -9.09
N ALA A 195 -5.33 -4.11 -10.03
CA ALA A 195 -4.46 -5.16 -10.55
C ALA A 195 -3.42 -5.54 -9.46
N PRO A 196 -3.26 -6.83 -9.13
CA PRO A 196 -2.22 -7.26 -8.20
C PRO A 196 -0.84 -7.13 -8.83
N LEU A 197 0.12 -6.64 -8.06
CA LEU A 197 1.53 -6.55 -8.44
C LEU A 197 2.40 -7.10 -7.30
N PRO A 198 2.59 -8.43 -7.22
CA PRO A 198 3.48 -9.04 -6.26
C PRO A 198 4.95 -8.76 -6.60
N ILE A 199 5.77 -8.51 -5.57
CA ILE A 199 7.21 -8.38 -5.67
C ILE A 199 7.86 -9.60 -5.00
N LEU A 200 8.81 -10.22 -5.69
CA LEU A 200 9.52 -11.40 -5.20
C LEU A 200 11.00 -11.13 -4.99
N ASN A 201 11.58 -11.88 -4.06
CA ASN A 201 13.02 -11.87 -3.81
C ASN A 201 13.78 -12.47 -5.01
N CYS A 202 14.87 -11.85 -5.42
CA CYS A 202 15.72 -12.26 -6.53
C CYS A 202 17.01 -12.99 -6.09
N GLY A 203 17.06 -13.50 -4.87
CA GLY A 203 18.25 -14.13 -4.29
C GLY A 203 19.21 -13.13 -3.64
N LEU A 204 18.76 -11.89 -3.40
CA LEU A 204 19.49 -10.87 -2.65
C LEU A 204 18.78 -10.57 -1.34
N SER A 205 19.51 -10.60 -0.23
CA SER A 205 19.08 -9.96 1.02
C SER A 205 19.30 -8.45 0.93
N CYS A 206 18.81 -7.70 1.90
CA CYS A 206 18.93 -6.25 1.89
C CYS A 206 20.38 -5.78 1.87
N GLN A 207 20.79 -5.18 0.76
CA GLN A 207 22.17 -4.71 0.57
C GLN A 207 22.55 -3.54 1.51
N TYR A 208 21.58 -2.81 2.10
CA TYR A 208 21.83 -1.81 3.14
C TYR A 208 22.24 -2.43 4.47
N GLN A 209 21.67 -3.57 4.82
CA GLN A 209 21.89 -4.23 6.11
C GLN A 209 22.97 -5.31 6.04
N ASN A 210 23.21 -5.87 4.85
CA ASN A 210 24.12 -7.00 4.68
C ASN A 210 24.99 -6.81 3.43
N ASN A 211 26.24 -6.42 3.67
CA ASN A 211 27.23 -6.20 2.62
C ASN A 211 28.09 -7.44 2.32
N ASP A 212 27.91 -8.55 3.04
CA ASP A 212 28.66 -9.78 2.78
C ASP A 212 28.13 -10.45 1.51
N PRO A 213 28.94 -10.64 0.46
CA PRO A 213 28.51 -11.37 -0.73
C PRO A 213 27.98 -12.77 -0.46
N LYS A 214 28.38 -13.40 0.64
CA LYS A 214 27.92 -14.72 1.07
C LYS A 214 26.49 -14.70 1.64
N ALA A 215 25.96 -13.54 1.97
CA ALA A 215 24.59 -13.37 2.39
C ALA A 215 23.58 -13.45 1.22
N HIS A 216 24.10 -13.55 -0.01
CA HIS A 216 23.30 -13.60 -1.23
C HIS A 216 23.43 -14.97 -1.88
N VAL A 217 22.39 -15.40 -2.59
CA VAL A 217 22.42 -16.65 -3.37
C VAL A 217 23.38 -16.48 -4.54
N ALA A 218 24.20 -17.50 -4.82
CA ALA A 218 25.00 -17.52 -6.05
C ALA A 218 24.08 -17.60 -7.27
N VAL A 219 24.48 -16.98 -8.39
CA VAL A 219 23.65 -16.96 -9.61
C VAL A 219 23.33 -18.37 -10.13
N CYS A 220 24.25 -19.34 -9.92
CA CYS A 220 24.03 -20.75 -10.29
C CYS A 220 23.02 -21.48 -9.41
N ASP A 221 22.64 -20.93 -8.25
CA ASP A 221 21.78 -21.57 -7.27
C ASP A 221 20.38 -20.88 -7.18
N LEU A 222 20.02 -20.11 -8.22
CA LEU A 222 18.74 -19.36 -8.25
C LEU A 222 17.52 -20.22 -8.60
N ASP A 223 17.68 -21.49 -8.94
CA ASP A 223 16.60 -22.33 -9.48
C ASP A 223 15.35 -22.34 -8.56
N ASN A 224 15.53 -22.43 -7.24
CA ASN A 224 14.41 -22.41 -6.31
C ASN A 224 13.67 -21.07 -6.29
N TYR A 225 14.38 -19.96 -6.38
CA TYR A 225 13.79 -18.61 -6.43
C TYR A 225 13.03 -18.37 -7.74
N ILE A 226 13.58 -18.88 -8.85
CA ILE A 226 12.91 -18.82 -10.16
C ILE A 226 11.66 -19.70 -10.14
N GLN A 227 11.74 -20.89 -9.54
CA GLN A 227 10.57 -21.76 -9.37
C GLN A 227 9.50 -21.11 -8.50
N ASP A 228 9.88 -20.38 -7.44
CA ASP A 228 8.94 -19.62 -6.61
C ASP A 228 8.15 -18.58 -7.42
N ALA A 229 8.80 -17.94 -8.41
CA ALA A 229 8.11 -17.00 -9.29
C ALA A 229 7.14 -17.71 -10.26
N LEU A 230 7.54 -18.85 -10.84
CA LEU A 230 6.66 -19.63 -11.70
C LEU A 230 5.47 -20.22 -10.93
N ASP A 231 5.71 -20.73 -9.74
CA ASP A 231 4.69 -21.28 -8.86
C ASP A 231 3.68 -20.19 -8.40
N LEU A 232 4.16 -18.96 -8.18
CA LEU A 232 3.26 -17.85 -7.85
C LEU A 232 2.33 -17.48 -9.02
N ILE A 233 2.85 -17.50 -10.24
CA ILE A 233 2.02 -17.27 -11.43
C ILE A 233 0.98 -18.38 -11.56
N GLU A 234 1.37 -19.64 -11.32
CA GLU A 234 0.44 -20.76 -11.30
C GLU A 234 -0.57 -20.65 -10.16
N PHE A 235 -0.14 -20.24 -8.96
CA PHE A 235 -1.06 -19.96 -7.84
C PHE A 235 -2.10 -18.91 -8.23
N ALA A 236 -1.69 -17.82 -8.83
CA ALA A 236 -2.58 -16.72 -9.19
C ALA A 236 -3.49 -17.05 -10.39
N ASN A 237 -2.96 -17.70 -11.42
CA ASN A 237 -3.64 -17.85 -12.72
C ASN A 237 -3.92 -19.30 -13.13
N GLY A 238 -3.28 -20.28 -12.49
CA GLY A 238 -3.39 -21.69 -12.87
C GLY A 238 -4.78 -22.26 -12.68
N ASP A 239 -5.10 -23.30 -13.47
CA ASP A 239 -6.32 -24.07 -13.33
C ASP A 239 -6.33 -24.81 -11.98
N VAL A 240 -7.51 -25.08 -11.43
CA VAL A 240 -7.69 -25.79 -10.14
C VAL A 240 -7.13 -27.21 -10.11
N ASN A 241 -6.79 -27.78 -11.27
CA ASN A 241 -6.14 -29.09 -11.38
C ASN A 241 -4.61 -29.00 -11.36
N THR A 242 -4.03 -27.81 -11.42
CA THR A 242 -2.59 -27.62 -11.25
C THR A 242 -2.21 -27.60 -9.76
N THR A 243 -0.94 -27.79 -9.45
CA THR A 243 -0.48 -27.87 -8.05
C THR A 243 -0.86 -26.64 -7.25
N TRP A 244 -0.51 -25.45 -7.71
CA TRP A 244 -0.73 -24.19 -6.98
C TRP A 244 -2.11 -23.59 -7.23
N GLY A 245 -2.73 -23.83 -8.40
CA GLY A 245 -4.13 -23.48 -8.64
C GLY A 245 -5.08 -24.24 -7.72
N LYS A 246 -4.73 -25.51 -7.38
CA LYS A 246 -5.47 -26.29 -6.39
C LYS A 246 -5.32 -25.69 -4.98
N VAL A 247 -4.13 -25.29 -4.57
CA VAL A 247 -3.91 -24.63 -3.27
C VAL A 247 -4.77 -23.38 -3.15
N ARG A 248 -4.79 -22.51 -4.18
CA ARG A 248 -5.68 -21.34 -4.21
C ARG A 248 -7.15 -21.72 -4.05
N ALA A 249 -7.60 -22.74 -4.77
CA ALA A 249 -9.00 -23.23 -4.71
C ALA A 249 -9.34 -23.78 -3.32
N ASP A 250 -8.45 -24.56 -2.71
CA ASP A 250 -8.61 -25.10 -1.36
C ASP A 250 -8.64 -23.99 -0.29
N MET A 251 -7.98 -22.85 -0.54
CA MET A 251 -8.08 -21.64 0.29
C MET A 251 -9.39 -20.85 0.08
N GLY A 252 -10.26 -21.28 -0.83
CA GLY A 252 -11.58 -20.71 -1.04
C GLY A 252 -11.76 -19.88 -2.32
N HIS A 253 -10.73 -19.76 -3.17
CA HIS A 253 -10.81 -18.98 -4.41
C HIS A 253 -10.48 -19.82 -5.65
N PRO A 254 -11.44 -20.58 -6.22
CA PRO A 254 -11.20 -21.42 -7.39
C PRO A 254 -10.92 -20.63 -8.68
N ALA A 255 -11.45 -19.41 -8.81
CA ALA A 255 -11.21 -18.54 -9.97
C ALA A 255 -9.78 -17.99 -9.99
N PRO A 256 -9.17 -17.70 -11.15
CA PRO A 256 -7.88 -17.03 -11.23
C PRO A 256 -7.98 -15.56 -10.80
N PHE A 257 -6.91 -15.04 -10.18
CA PHE A 257 -6.80 -13.62 -9.81
C PHE A 257 -6.39 -12.70 -10.98
N ASN A 258 -6.16 -13.26 -12.17
CA ASN A 258 -5.78 -12.53 -13.38
C ASN A 258 -4.50 -11.69 -13.20
N LEU A 259 -3.48 -12.28 -12.61
CA LEU A 259 -2.16 -11.67 -12.48
C LEU A 259 -1.60 -11.31 -13.86
N LYS A 260 -1.16 -10.07 -14.01
CA LYS A 260 -0.59 -9.52 -15.25
C LYS A 260 0.83 -9.01 -15.07
N PHE A 261 1.23 -8.71 -13.86
CA PHE A 261 2.50 -8.08 -13.53
C PHE A 261 3.18 -8.84 -12.41
N ILE A 262 4.51 -8.97 -12.49
CA ILE A 262 5.34 -9.51 -11.42
C ILE A 262 6.61 -8.68 -11.31
N GLY A 263 6.96 -8.26 -10.11
CA GLY A 263 8.22 -7.61 -9.82
C GLY A 263 9.25 -8.61 -9.27
N ILE A 264 10.48 -8.52 -9.75
CA ILE A 264 11.59 -9.36 -9.32
C ILE A 264 12.67 -8.47 -8.71
N GLY A 265 12.85 -8.62 -7.41
CA GLY A 265 13.72 -7.76 -6.60
C GLY A 265 13.07 -6.46 -6.17
N ASN A 266 13.63 -5.81 -5.14
CA ASN A 266 13.21 -4.54 -4.59
C ASN A 266 14.43 -3.69 -4.26
N GLU A 267 14.54 -2.52 -4.88
CA GLU A 267 15.60 -1.55 -4.61
C GLU A 267 17.05 -2.08 -4.71
N GLN A 268 17.26 -3.23 -5.33
CA GLN A 268 18.62 -3.76 -5.51
C GLN A 268 19.44 -2.88 -6.43
N TRP A 269 20.75 -2.85 -6.20
CA TRP A 269 21.71 -2.08 -6.98
C TRP A 269 22.95 -2.88 -7.36
N GLY A 270 23.84 -2.24 -8.14
CA GLY A 270 25.07 -2.84 -8.65
C GLY A 270 24.83 -3.89 -9.74
N LYS A 271 25.90 -4.55 -10.14
CA LYS A 271 25.87 -5.60 -11.18
C LYS A 271 25.18 -6.89 -10.72
N GLU A 272 25.15 -7.10 -9.43
CA GLU A 272 24.58 -8.27 -8.76
C GLU A 272 23.09 -8.42 -9.09
N TYR A 273 22.37 -7.31 -9.27
CA TYR A 273 20.96 -7.34 -9.57
C TYR A 273 20.64 -7.79 -11.01
N PRO A 274 21.11 -7.14 -12.08
CA PRO A 274 20.80 -7.60 -13.44
C PRO A 274 21.32 -9.01 -13.73
N GLU A 275 22.44 -9.45 -13.14
CA GLU A 275 22.95 -10.81 -13.26
C GLU A 275 21.94 -11.85 -12.73
N ARG A 276 21.20 -11.53 -11.66
CA ARG A 276 20.16 -12.39 -11.09
C ARG A 276 18.82 -12.23 -11.80
N LEU A 277 18.45 -11.03 -12.21
CA LEU A 277 17.18 -10.76 -12.88
C LEU A 277 17.08 -11.48 -14.24
N GLU A 278 18.19 -11.59 -14.98
CA GLU A 278 18.20 -12.15 -16.34
C GLU A 278 17.70 -13.61 -16.40
N PRO A 279 18.11 -14.55 -15.52
CA PRO A 279 17.53 -15.91 -15.49
C PRO A 279 16.04 -15.94 -15.21
N PHE A 280 15.52 -15.09 -14.31
CA PHE A 280 14.06 -14.99 -14.06
C PHE A 280 13.31 -14.56 -15.32
N ILE A 281 13.80 -13.53 -16.01
CA ILE A 281 13.20 -13.06 -17.26
C ILE A 281 13.13 -14.18 -18.29
N LYS A 282 14.20 -14.94 -18.46
CA LYS A 282 14.25 -16.07 -19.41
C LYS A 282 13.22 -17.15 -19.07
N ALA A 283 13.14 -17.52 -17.80
CA ALA A 283 12.23 -18.55 -17.32
C ALA A 283 10.76 -18.11 -17.42
N ILE A 284 10.44 -16.91 -16.92
CA ILE A 284 9.06 -16.38 -16.93
C ILE A 284 8.58 -16.21 -18.38
N ARG A 285 9.37 -15.62 -19.26
CA ARG A 285 8.96 -15.43 -20.66
C ARG A 285 8.79 -16.74 -21.44
N LYS A 286 9.54 -17.77 -21.06
CA LYS A 286 9.39 -19.10 -21.66
C LYS A 286 8.08 -19.77 -21.23
N ALA A 287 7.71 -19.66 -19.95
CA ALA A 287 6.56 -20.35 -19.39
C ALA A 287 5.27 -19.49 -19.47
N HIS A 288 5.39 -18.19 -19.29
CA HIS A 288 4.28 -17.22 -19.13
C HIS A 288 4.58 -15.93 -19.91
N PRO A 289 4.61 -15.96 -21.27
CA PRO A 289 4.92 -14.79 -22.09
C PRO A 289 3.92 -13.63 -21.95
N GLU A 290 2.75 -13.88 -21.41
CA GLU A 290 1.69 -12.89 -21.13
C GLU A 290 1.99 -12.03 -19.89
N ILE A 291 2.85 -12.49 -18.99
CA ILE A 291 3.18 -11.78 -17.74
C ILE A 291 4.21 -10.69 -18.02
N LYS A 292 3.89 -9.48 -17.58
CA LYS A 292 4.79 -8.33 -17.65
C LYS A 292 5.73 -8.30 -16.45
N ILE A 293 7.00 -8.12 -16.73
CA ILE A 293 8.07 -8.15 -15.73
C ILE A 293 8.44 -6.72 -15.35
N VAL A 294 8.45 -6.45 -14.06
CA VAL A 294 8.89 -5.19 -13.45
C VAL A 294 10.28 -5.40 -12.86
N GLY A 295 11.26 -4.61 -13.34
CA GLY A 295 12.62 -4.56 -12.82
C GLY A 295 12.85 -3.25 -12.06
N SER A 296 13.80 -3.23 -11.14
CA SER A 296 14.12 -2.07 -10.30
C SER A 296 15.24 -1.20 -10.88
N SER A 297 15.13 0.12 -10.72
CA SER A 297 16.22 1.07 -11.00
C SER A 297 17.09 1.38 -9.77
N GLY A 298 16.93 0.60 -8.71
CA GLY A 298 17.61 0.78 -7.44
C GLY A 298 16.83 1.67 -6.46
N PRO A 299 17.44 2.02 -5.31
CA PRO A 299 16.76 2.73 -4.23
C PRO A 299 16.63 4.24 -4.46
N ASN A 300 17.24 4.76 -5.53
CA ASN A 300 17.27 6.19 -5.83
C ASN A 300 16.79 6.47 -7.25
N SER A 301 16.22 7.65 -7.44
CA SER A 301 15.70 8.13 -8.72
C SER A 301 16.73 8.86 -9.60
N GLU A 302 17.99 8.86 -9.19
CA GLU A 302 19.11 9.53 -9.86
C GLU A 302 20.44 9.06 -9.27
N GLY A 303 21.55 9.32 -9.97
CA GLY A 303 22.90 9.02 -9.53
C GLY A 303 23.39 7.65 -10.04
N LYS A 304 24.57 7.23 -9.55
CA LYS A 304 25.35 6.14 -10.09
C LYS A 304 24.58 4.83 -10.33
N ASP A 305 23.79 4.41 -9.33
CA ASP A 305 23.08 3.14 -9.42
C ASP A 305 21.90 3.24 -10.41
N PHE A 306 21.15 4.33 -10.36
CA PHE A 306 20.09 4.61 -11.32
C PHE A 306 20.63 4.69 -12.77
N ASP A 307 21.72 5.43 -12.99
CA ASP A 307 22.34 5.62 -14.30
C ASP A 307 22.92 4.31 -14.85
N TYR A 308 23.31 3.37 -14.00
CA TYR A 308 23.75 2.03 -14.36
C TYR A 308 22.57 1.10 -14.66
N LEU A 309 21.55 1.10 -13.78
CA LEU A 309 20.48 0.11 -13.85
C LEU A 309 19.47 0.39 -14.97
N TRP A 310 19.16 1.64 -15.28
CA TRP A 310 18.24 1.96 -16.38
C TRP A 310 18.66 1.38 -17.73
N PRO A 311 19.92 1.55 -18.21
CA PRO A 311 20.43 0.87 -19.40
C PRO A 311 20.36 -0.65 -19.32
N GLU A 312 20.63 -1.24 -18.14
CA GLU A 312 20.53 -2.68 -17.93
C GLU A 312 19.07 -3.17 -18.03
N MET A 313 18.12 -2.46 -17.46
CA MET A 313 16.67 -2.79 -17.61
C MET A 313 16.24 -2.73 -19.07
N LYS A 314 16.75 -1.75 -19.81
CA LYS A 314 16.52 -1.66 -21.27
C LYS A 314 17.17 -2.81 -22.04
N ARG A 315 18.43 -3.20 -21.70
CA ARG A 315 19.13 -4.36 -22.26
C ARG A 315 18.37 -5.66 -22.03
N LEU A 316 17.88 -5.86 -20.81
CA LEU A 316 17.12 -7.05 -20.41
C LEU A 316 15.67 -7.02 -20.94
N LYS A 317 15.24 -5.88 -21.50
CA LYS A 317 13.91 -5.68 -22.06
C LYS A 317 12.79 -5.95 -21.05
N VAL A 318 12.95 -5.51 -19.80
CA VAL A 318 11.84 -5.55 -18.85
C VAL A 318 10.67 -4.74 -19.41
N ASP A 319 9.45 -5.04 -18.97
CA ASP A 319 8.26 -4.31 -19.44
C ASP A 319 8.12 -2.95 -18.74
N LEU A 320 8.42 -2.92 -17.44
CA LEU A 320 8.40 -1.71 -16.63
C LEU A 320 9.67 -1.62 -15.77
N VAL A 321 10.08 -0.40 -15.48
CA VAL A 321 11.14 -0.08 -14.52
C VAL A 321 10.52 0.60 -13.31
N ASP A 322 10.74 0.02 -12.14
CA ASP A 322 10.29 0.54 -10.85
C ASP A 322 11.26 1.62 -10.37
N GLU A 323 10.78 2.86 -10.29
CA GLU A 323 11.52 4.03 -9.80
C GLU A 323 10.98 4.46 -8.44
N HIS A 324 11.89 4.75 -7.50
CA HIS A 324 11.56 5.16 -6.13
C HIS A 324 12.03 6.59 -5.82
N PHE A 325 11.17 7.39 -5.16
CA PHE A 325 11.41 8.80 -4.89
C PHE A 325 11.08 9.19 -3.45
N TYR A 326 11.98 8.97 -2.52
CA TYR A 326 11.91 9.53 -1.17
C TYR A 326 12.82 10.76 -1.13
N ARG A 327 12.27 11.93 -1.49
CA ARG A 327 13.06 13.13 -1.78
C ARG A 327 12.52 14.36 -1.06
N PRO A 328 13.37 15.39 -0.83
CA PRO A 328 12.95 16.62 -0.20
C PRO A 328 12.03 17.47 -1.10
N GLU A 329 11.34 18.42 -0.50
CA GLU A 329 10.40 19.35 -1.15
C GLU A 329 10.97 20.02 -2.40
N SER A 330 12.23 20.49 -2.33
CA SER A 330 12.90 21.15 -3.46
C SER A 330 13.06 20.24 -4.67
N TRP A 331 13.25 18.95 -4.45
CA TRP A 331 13.35 17.98 -5.52
C TRP A 331 12.00 17.83 -6.23
N PHE A 332 10.90 17.68 -5.49
CA PHE A 332 9.54 17.54 -6.08
C PHE A 332 9.19 18.77 -6.92
N LEU A 333 9.49 19.98 -6.44
CA LEU A 333 9.30 21.21 -7.20
C LEU A 333 10.09 21.24 -8.51
N ALA A 334 11.32 20.72 -8.51
CA ALA A 334 12.18 20.72 -9.69
C ALA A 334 11.83 19.65 -10.73
N GLN A 335 11.01 18.66 -10.39
CA GLN A 335 10.80 17.46 -11.22
C GLN A 335 9.50 17.47 -12.05
N GLY A 336 8.82 18.59 -12.18
CA GLY A 336 7.56 18.69 -12.95
C GLY A 336 7.67 18.29 -14.43
N ALA A 337 8.86 18.35 -15.03
CA ALA A 337 9.15 17.95 -16.40
C ALA A 337 9.96 16.63 -16.52
N ARG A 338 10.15 15.89 -15.43
CA ARG A 338 11.05 14.71 -15.38
C ARG A 338 10.87 13.75 -16.55
N TYR A 339 9.65 13.39 -16.87
CA TYR A 339 9.35 12.36 -17.87
C TYR A 339 9.13 12.90 -19.29
N ASP A 340 9.16 14.22 -19.50
CA ASP A 340 8.87 14.81 -20.81
C ASP A 340 9.83 14.33 -21.91
N ASN A 341 11.07 13.98 -21.56
CA ASN A 341 12.11 13.56 -22.49
C ASN A 341 12.51 12.08 -22.38
N TYR A 342 11.77 11.25 -21.63
CA TYR A 342 12.06 9.81 -21.57
C TYR A 342 11.83 9.13 -22.92
N ASP A 343 12.62 8.08 -23.21
CA ASP A 343 12.49 7.28 -24.44
C ASP A 343 11.16 6.49 -24.43
N ARG A 344 10.23 6.87 -25.31
CA ARG A 344 8.91 6.24 -25.43
C ARG A 344 8.95 4.83 -25.99
N LYS A 345 10.07 4.40 -26.59
CA LYS A 345 10.24 3.06 -27.20
C LYS A 345 10.80 2.02 -26.26
N GLY A 346 11.35 2.43 -25.12
CA GLY A 346 11.91 1.56 -24.10
C GLY A 346 10.86 0.99 -23.13
N PRO A 347 11.33 0.39 -22.03
CA PRO A 347 10.48 -0.01 -20.92
C PRO A 347 9.64 1.17 -20.42
N LYS A 348 8.47 0.86 -19.90
CA LYS A 348 7.61 1.87 -19.26
C LYS A 348 8.07 2.12 -17.82
N VAL A 349 7.62 3.22 -17.21
CA VAL A 349 7.92 3.56 -15.84
C VAL A 349 6.78 3.10 -14.93
N PHE A 350 7.15 2.52 -13.83
CA PHE A 350 6.35 2.35 -12.65
C PHE A 350 6.96 3.21 -11.53
N ALA A 351 6.29 4.26 -11.08
CA ALA A 351 6.68 5.02 -9.90
C ALA A 351 6.19 4.25 -8.66
N GLY A 352 6.91 3.20 -8.26
CA GLY A 352 6.41 2.17 -7.35
C GLY A 352 6.46 2.54 -5.88
N GLU A 353 7.37 3.43 -5.50
CA GLU A 353 7.41 3.98 -4.14
C GLU A 353 7.79 5.45 -4.19
N TYR A 354 6.94 6.31 -3.65
CA TYR A 354 7.30 7.71 -3.48
C TYR A 354 6.52 8.39 -2.35
N ALA A 355 7.20 9.34 -1.75
CA ALA A 355 6.63 10.31 -0.84
C ALA A 355 7.54 11.53 -0.73
N CYS A 356 6.95 12.72 -0.57
CA CYS A 356 7.69 13.93 -0.31
C CYS A 356 8.16 13.97 1.14
N HIS A 357 9.47 13.99 1.35
CA HIS A 357 10.06 14.20 2.67
C HIS A 357 10.06 15.68 3.00
N GLY A 358 9.12 16.11 3.85
CA GLY A 358 9.04 17.47 4.34
C GLY A 358 10.20 17.82 5.29
N LYS A 359 10.28 19.09 5.68
CA LYS A 359 11.34 19.59 6.57
C LYS A 359 11.21 19.03 7.99
N GLY A 360 12.31 18.60 8.57
CA GLY A 360 12.39 18.14 9.94
C GLY A 360 11.58 16.89 10.21
N LYS A 361 10.70 16.93 11.24
CA LYS A 361 9.87 15.81 11.64
C LYS A 361 8.45 15.83 11.05
N LYS A 362 8.12 16.85 10.25
CA LYS A 362 6.78 17.10 9.71
C LYS A 362 6.63 16.50 8.32
N TRP A 363 6.70 15.18 8.25
CA TRP A 363 6.35 14.46 7.03
C TRP A 363 4.83 14.30 7.00
N ASN A 364 4.17 14.12 5.89
CA ASN A 364 2.71 14.10 5.70
C ASN A 364 1.95 15.42 5.99
N HIS A 365 2.64 16.52 6.22
CA HIS A 365 1.99 17.82 6.32
C HIS A 365 1.49 18.31 4.94
N TYR A 366 0.61 19.29 4.96
CA TYR A 366 -0.07 19.74 3.74
C TYR A 366 0.88 20.16 2.61
N HIS A 367 2.00 20.83 2.93
CA HIS A 367 2.98 21.23 1.90
C HIS A 367 3.54 20.02 1.14
N ALA A 368 3.90 18.95 1.84
CA ALA A 368 4.37 17.73 1.17
C ALA A 368 3.31 17.18 0.19
N ALA A 369 2.05 17.11 0.62
CA ALA A 369 0.95 16.64 -0.23
C ALA A 369 0.72 17.54 -1.46
N LEU A 370 0.82 18.86 -1.30
CA LEU A 370 0.72 19.81 -2.42
C LEU A 370 1.84 19.60 -3.46
N LEU A 371 3.06 19.33 -3.01
CA LEU A 371 4.19 19.08 -3.90
C LEU A 371 4.10 17.70 -4.58
N GLU A 372 3.56 16.70 -3.89
CA GLU A 372 3.19 15.42 -4.52
C GLU A 372 2.13 15.62 -5.60
N ALA A 373 1.09 16.42 -5.33
CA ALA A 373 0.07 16.75 -6.32
C ALA A 373 0.66 17.46 -7.55
N ALA A 374 1.57 18.40 -7.34
CA ALA A 374 2.29 19.09 -8.41
C ALA A 374 3.13 18.13 -9.26
N PHE A 375 3.91 17.25 -8.64
CA PHE A 375 4.71 16.23 -9.31
C PHE A 375 3.84 15.24 -10.11
N MET A 376 2.71 14.81 -9.57
CA MET A 376 1.79 13.87 -10.21
C MET A 376 1.15 14.44 -11.49
N THR A 377 1.08 15.77 -11.68
CA THR A 377 0.69 16.33 -12.98
C THR A 377 1.66 15.92 -14.09
N GLY A 378 2.95 15.81 -13.77
CA GLY A 378 3.98 15.33 -14.67
C GLY A 378 3.85 13.84 -14.98
N LEU A 379 3.48 13.01 -13.98
CA LEU A 379 3.20 11.59 -14.18
C LEU A 379 2.01 11.42 -15.14
N GLU A 380 0.89 12.09 -14.87
CA GLU A 380 -0.33 11.99 -15.66
C GLU A 380 -0.13 12.52 -17.11
N ARG A 381 0.55 13.65 -17.27
CA ARG A 381 0.85 14.20 -18.60
C ARG A 381 1.66 13.23 -19.45
N ASN A 382 2.51 12.43 -18.83
CA ASN A 382 3.38 11.46 -19.47
C ASN A 382 2.87 10.01 -19.31
N ALA A 383 1.56 9.78 -19.30
CA ALA A 383 0.98 8.44 -19.13
C ALA A 383 1.31 7.46 -20.28
N ASP A 384 1.86 7.95 -21.40
CA ASP A 384 2.42 7.12 -22.47
C ASP A 384 3.75 6.46 -22.09
N ILE A 385 4.43 6.95 -21.08
CA ILE A 385 5.67 6.36 -20.53
C ILE A 385 5.49 5.95 -19.06
N VAL A 386 4.80 6.73 -18.22
CA VAL A 386 4.51 6.40 -16.82
C VAL A 386 3.18 5.66 -16.75
N HIS A 387 3.23 4.32 -16.67
CA HIS A 387 2.03 3.51 -16.72
C HIS A 387 1.35 3.34 -15.36
N MET A 388 2.12 3.38 -14.27
CA MET A 388 1.61 3.17 -12.91
C MET A 388 2.36 4.06 -11.92
N ALA A 389 1.68 4.42 -10.85
CA ALA A 389 2.26 5.12 -9.70
C ALA A 389 1.58 4.65 -8.41
N THR A 390 2.37 4.37 -7.38
CA THR A 390 1.88 3.94 -6.06
C THR A 390 2.60 4.66 -4.94
N TYR A 391 1.83 5.26 -4.04
CA TYR A 391 2.38 5.89 -2.83
C TYR A 391 2.86 4.82 -1.84
N ALA A 392 3.95 5.05 -1.17
CA ALA A 392 4.49 4.18 -0.13
C ALA A 392 5.21 4.98 0.97
N PRO A 393 5.18 4.45 2.24
CA PRO A 393 4.36 3.35 2.75
C PRO A 393 2.88 3.70 2.94
N LEU A 394 2.03 2.67 3.13
CA LEU A 394 0.59 2.87 3.24
C LEU A 394 0.11 3.12 4.67
N PHE A 395 0.64 2.38 5.65
CA PHE A 395 0.12 2.35 7.02
C PHE A 395 1.22 2.52 8.06
N ALA A 396 0.90 3.30 9.11
CA ALA A 396 1.70 3.36 10.31
C ALA A 396 0.84 3.43 11.57
N HIS A 397 1.16 2.61 12.57
CA HIS A 397 0.62 2.74 13.91
C HIS A 397 1.29 3.93 14.62
N VAL A 398 0.50 4.83 15.25
CA VAL A 398 1.01 6.08 15.82
C VAL A 398 2.08 5.89 16.90
N GLU A 399 2.09 4.75 17.60
CA GLU A 399 3.10 4.42 18.61
C GLU A 399 4.18 3.49 18.06
N GLY A 400 3.90 2.69 17.02
CA GLY A 400 4.73 1.59 16.54
C GLY A 400 5.35 1.78 15.14
N TRP A 401 5.44 3.01 14.63
CA TRP A 401 6.00 3.24 13.33
C TRP A 401 7.53 3.17 13.31
N GLN A 402 8.08 2.59 12.24
CA GLN A 402 9.53 2.52 11.98
C GLN A 402 9.98 3.50 10.89
N TRP A 403 9.08 3.87 10.00
CA TRP A 403 9.30 4.78 8.89
C TRP A 403 8.17 5.81 8.79
N ARG A 404 8.44 6.92 8.18
CA ARG A 404 7.47 7.92 7.72
C ARG A 404 8.06 8.73 6.56
N PRO A 405 7.25 9.39 5.71
CA PRO A 405 5.80 9.57 5.85
C PRO A 405 5.02 8.30 5.49
N ASP A 406 3.79 8.19 6.00
CA ASP A 406 2.87 7.10 5.72
C ASP A 406 1.50 7.67 5.32
N MET A 407 0.79 7.01 4.41
CA MET A 407 -0.43 7.57 3.82
C MET A 407 -1.62 7.58 4.79
N ILE A 408 -1.71 6.57 5.66
CA ILE A 408 -2.79 6.37 6.64
C ILE A 408 -2.15 6.06 8.00
N TRP A 409 -2.46 6.87 9.00
CA TRP A 409 -2.05 6.63 10.38
C TRP A 409 -3.20 6.04 11.17
N PHE A 410 -2.91 5.19 12.15
CA PHE A 410 -3.93 4.55 12.94
C PHE A 410 -3.44 4.25 14.36
N ASP A 411 -4.41 4.14 15.30
CA ASP A 411 -4.23 3.50 16.59
C ASP A 411 -5.06 2.19 16.65
N ASN A 412 -5.25 1.64 17.83
CA ASN A 412 -5.98 0.40 17.97
C ASN A 412 -7.50 0.51 17.72
N LEU A 413 -8.05 1.70 17.62
CA LEU A 413 -9.50 1.94 17.46
C LEU A 413 -9.87 2.80 16.25
N ASN A 414 -8.98 3.70 15.83
CA ASN A 414 -9.26 4.75 14.86
C ASN A 414 -8.19 4.79 13.77
N SER A 415 -8.51 5.43 12.66
CA SER A 415 -7.58 5.73 11.59
C SER A 415 -7.77 7.15 11.06
N VAL A 416 -6.72 7.73 10.50
CA VAL A 416 -6.74 9.04 9.88
C VAL A 416 -6.10 9.00 8.50
N ARG A 417 -6.78 9.61 7.54
CA ARG A 417 -6.32 9.82 6.17
C ARG A 417 -5.50 11.10 6.12
N THR A 418 -4.24 11.00 5.70
CA THR A 418 -3.37 12.17 5.58
C THR A 418 -3.76 13.06 4.40
N THR A 419 -3.17 14.23 4.30
CA THR A 419 -3.35 15.09 3.12
C THR A 419 -2.81 14.45 1.84
N SER A 420 -1.73 13.67 1.94
CA SER A 420 -1.20 12.85 0.83
C SER A 420 -2.20 11.79 0.38
N TYR A 421 -2.96 11.17 1.29
CA TYR A 421 -4.04 10.24 0.94
C TYR A 421 -5.05 10.89 0.00
N TYR A 422 -5.51 12.11 0.32
CA TYR A 422 -6.49 12.80 -0.50
C TYR A 422 -5.95 13.19 -1.87
N VAL A 423 -4.66 13.48 -1.99
CA VAL A 423 -4.01 13.68 -3.30
C VAL A 423 -4.08 12.41 -4.14
N GLN A 424 -3.70 11.26 -3.57
CA GLN A 424 -3.77 9.97 -4.27
C GLN A 424 -5.22 9.64 -4.69
N GLN A 425 -6.18 9.84 -3.80
CA GLN A 425 -7.60 9.62 -4.06
C GLN A 425 -8.11 10.52 -5.19
N LEU A 426 -7.76 11.81 -5.18
CA LEU A 426 -8.19 12.76 -6.21
C LEU A 426 -7.65 12.38 -7.60
N TYR A 427 -6.40 11.90 -7.69
CA TYR A 427 -5.87 11.40 -8.95
C TYR A 427 -6.54 10.10 -9.40
N ALA A 428 -6.68 9.13 -8.52
CA ALA A 428 -7.24 7.81 -8.84
C ALA A 428 -8.71 7.88 -9.23
N GLN A 429 -9.52 8.70 -8.57
CA GLN A 429 -10.95 8.86 -8.85
C GLN A 429 -11.24 9.78 -10.06
N ASN A 430 -10.27 10.60 -10.45
CA ASN A 430 -10.40 11.56 -11.56
C ASN A 430 -9.40 11.28 -12.69
N LYS A 431 -9.16 10.01 -12.97
CA LYS A 431 -8.35 9.56 -14.10
C LYS A 431 -9.13 9.70 -15.42
N GLY A 432 -8.42 9.84 -16.54
CA GLY A 432 -9.00 9.83 -17.87
C GLY A 432 -8.64 8.56 -18.65
N THR A 433 -9.23 8.43 -19.83
CA THR A 433 -8.86 7.42 -20.83
C THR A 433 -7.82 7.96 -21.83
N ASN A 434 -7.71 9.27 -21.96
CA ASN A 434 -6.78 9.96 -22.86
C ASN A 434 -6.16 11.17 -22.17
N VAL A 435 -4.87 11.34 -22.33
CA VAL A 435 -4.18 12.58 -21.97
C VAL A 435 -4.48 13.65 -23.01
N LEU A 436 -4.77 14.87 -22.54
CA LEU A 436 -4.96 16.04 -23.41
C LEU A 436 -3.74 16.96 -23.30
N PRO A 437 -3.27 17.54 -24.41
CA PRO A 437 -2.28 18.61 -24.37
C PRO A 437 -2.81 19.78 -23.53
N LEU A 438 -2.04 20.23 -22.56
CA LEU A 438 -2.30 21.43 -21.78
C LEU A 438 -1.05 22.28 -21.75
N THR A 439 -1.18 23.52 -22.20
CA THR A 439 -0.04 24.45 -22.29
C THR A 439 -0.37 25.82 -21.74
N MET A 440 0.64 26.47 -21.18
CA MET A 440 0.68 27.88 -20.85
C MET A 440 1.78 28.53 -21.67
N ASN A 441 1.45 29.54 -22.48
CA ASN A 441 2.39 30.19 -23.40
C ASN A 441 3.13 29.16 -24.32
N LYS A 442 2.39 28.19 -24.84
CA LYS A 442 2.89 27.09 -25.72
C LYS A 442 3.89 26.13 -25.06
N LYS A 443 4.01 26.12 -23.73
CA LYS A 443 4.88 25.19 -22.97
C LYS A 443 4.04 24.38 -21.99
N ASN A 444 4.44 23.15 -21.72
CA ASN A 444 3.85 22.34 -20.65
C ASN A 444 3.90 23.11 -19.31
N VAL A 445 2.89 22.91 -18.47
CA VAL A 445 2.79 23.60 -17.17
C VAL A 445 3.47 22.73 -16.10
N THR A 446 4.71 23.05 -15.80
CA THR A 446 5.64 22.20 -15.03
C THR A 446 6.30 22.92 -13.85
N GLY A 447 5.78 24.09 -13.46
CA GLY A 447 6.42 24.93 -12.45
C GLY A 447 7.67 25.68 -12.95
N ALA A 448 7.91 25.69 -14.27
CA ALA A 448 9.05 26.34 -14.87
C ALA A 448 9.02 27.88 -14.64
N GLU A 449 10.15 28.52 -14.85
CA GLU A 449 10.26 29.97 -14.77
C GLU A 449 9.19 30.68 -15.62
N GLY A 450 8.53 31.67 -15.05
CA GLY A 450 7.42 32.40 -15.67
C GLY A 450 6.05 31.73 -15.57
N GLN A 451 5.96 30.55 -14.94
CA GLN A 451 4.69 29.85 -14.68
C GLN A 451 4.16 30.06 -13.25
N ASN A 452 4.78 30.92 -12.46
CA ASN A 452 4.31 31.34 -11.13
C ASN A 452 4.02 30.19 -10.15
N GLY A 453 4.76 29.09 -10.22
CA GLY A 453 4.55 27.91 -9.37
C GLY A 453 3.32 27.07 -9.75
N LEU A 454 2.80 27.21 -10.95
CA LEU A 454 1.70 26.39 -11.46
C LEU A 454 2.24 25.10 -12.10
N PHE A 455 1.56 24.00 -11.76
CA PHE A 455 1.73 22.68 -12.38
C PHE A 455 0.36 22.20 -12.85
N ALA A 456 0.27 21.62 -14.05
CA ALA A 456 -1.03 21.18 -14.54
C ALA A 456 -0.95 19.97 -15.48
N SER A 457 -2.02 19.21 -15.51
CA SER A 457 -2.32 18.17 -16.48
C SER A 457 -3.80 18.19 -16.87
N ALA A 458 -4.11 17.61 -18.02
CA ALA A 458 -5.49 17.47 -18.47
C ALA A 458 -5.71 16.08 -19.08
N VAL A 459 -6.88 15.53 -18.81
CA VAL A 459 -7.31 14.24 -19.34
C VAL A 459 -8.77 14.29 -19.78
N TYR A 460 -9.13 13.38 -20.67
CA TYR A 460 -10.50 13.13 -21.08
C TYR A 460 -10.91 11.71 -20.70
N ASP A 461 -12.01 11.59 -19.96
CA ASP A 461 -12.65 10.32 -19.66
C ASP A 461 -13.77 10.08 -20.69
N LYS A 462 -13.53 9.18 -21.64
CA LYS A 462 -14.49 8.85 -22.70
C LYS A 462 -15.74 8.18 -22.16
N ASP A 463 -15.60 7.38 -21.11
CA ASP A 463 -16.71 6.59 -20.57
C ASP A 463 -17.72 7.47 -19.85
N LYS A 464 -17.23 8.52 -19.19
CA LYS A 464 -18.06 9.53 -18.50
C LYS A 464 -18.33 10.78 -19.32
N ASN A 465 -17.65 10.93 -20.45
CA ASN A 465 -17.70 12.13 -21.29
C ASN A 465 -17.25 13.39 -20.53
N GLU A 466 -16.22 13.24 -19.69
CA GLU A 466 -15.70 14.30 -18.81
C GLU A 466 -14.33 14.80 -19.26
N LEU A 467 -14.19 16.13 -19.34
CA LEU A 467 -12.90 16.82 -19.39
C LEU A 467 -12.46 17.10 -17.97
N ILE A 468 -11.23 16.72 -17.62
CA ILE A 468 -10.70 16.85 -16.27
C ILE A 468 -9.37 17.58 -16.35
N VAL A 469 -9.25 18.68 -15.61
CA VAL A 469 -8.02 19.48 -15.53
C VAL A 469 -7.57 19.53 -14.07
N LYS A 470 -6.32 19.14 -13.82
CA LYS A 470 -5.70 19.21 -12.51
C LYS A 470 -4.68 20.33 -12.48
N VAL A 471 -4.77 21.20 -11.49
CA VAL A 471 -3.87 22.35 -11.34
C VAL A 471 -3.39 22.42 -9.89
N ALA A 472 -2.09 22.47 -9.68
CA ALA A 472 -1.48 22.78 -8.40
C ALA A 472 -0.85 24.18 -8.44
N ASN A 473 -1.30 25.06 -7.57
CA ASN A 473 -0.66 26.35 -7.28
C ASN A 473 0.22 26.18 -6.05
N THR A 474 1.52 26.07 -6.24
CA THR A 474 2.50 25.92 -5.15
C THR A 474 2.99 27.26 -4.60
N SER A 475 2.55 28.39 -5.20
CA SER A 475 2.96 29.72 -4.78
C SER A 475 2.14 30.25 -3.62
N ALA A 476 2.68 31.24 -2.93
CA ALA A 476 2.03 31.95 -1.83
C ALA A 476 1.03 33.03 -2.32
N THR A 477 0.79 33.13 -3.63
CA THR A 477 -0.11 34.13 -4.23
C THR A 477 -1.22 33.45 -5.00
N ALA A 478 -2.40 34.08 -5.01
CA ALA A 478 -3.48 33.67 -5.88
C ALA A 478 -3.10 33.87 -7.35
N GLN A 479 -3.51 32.94 -8.20
CA GLN A 479 -3.22 32.97 -9.63
C GLN A 479 -4.53 33.08 -10.43
N PRO A 480 -4.69 34.10 -11.31
CA PRO A 480 -5.78 34.13 -12.24
C PRO A 480 -5.60 33.00 -13.27
N ILE A 481 -6.62 32.20 -13.46
CA ILE A 481 -6.61 31.07 -14.40
C ILE A 481 -7.70 31.24 -15.42
N SER A 482 -7.33 31.11 -16.70
CA SER A 482 -8.26 30.99 -17.80
C SER A 482 -8.00 29.67 -18.54
N LEU A 483 -8.90 28.70 -18.36
CA LEU A 483 -8.87 27.43 -19.09
C LEU A 483 -9.65 27.62 -20.41
N ASN A 484 -8.95 27.55 -21.52
CA ASN A 484 -9.56 27.61 -22.85
C ASN A 484 -9.53 26.21 -23.48
N PHE A 485 -10.71 25.64 -23.75
CA PHE A 485 -10.86 24.32 -24.35
C PHE A 485 -10.93 24.44 -25.87
N GLU A 486 -9.81 24.10 -26.51
CA GLU A 486 -9.69 24.11 -27.97
C GLU A 486 -10.07 22.74 -28.58
N GLY A 487 -10.42 22.73 -29.87
CA GLY A 487 -10.73 21.50 -30.62
C GLY A 487 -12.12 20.91 -30.35
N LEU A 488 -12.96 21.56 -29.57
CA LEU A 488 -14.36 21.19 -29.42
C LEU A 488 -15.09 21.39 -30.76
N LYS A 489 -15.99 20.46 -31.09
CA LYS A 489 -16.86 20.62 -32.27
C LYS A 489 -17.90 21.69 -31.98
N LYS A 490 -18.46 22.30 -33.03
CA LYS A 490 -19.46 23.39 -32.92
C LYS A 490 -20.71 23.00 -32.10
N GLN A 491 -21.06 21.71 -32.10
CA GLN A 491 -22.17 21.15 -31.31
C GLN A 491 -21.80 20.77 -29.89
N ASP A 492 -20.51 20.64 -29.56
CA ASP A 492 -20.07 20.24 -28.22
C ASP A 492 -20.32 21.39 -27.23
N VAL A 493 -21.00 21.10 -26.15
CA VAL A 493 -21.30 22.05 -25.06
C VAL A 493 -20.70 21.53 -23.76
N LEU A 494 -19.94 22.35 -23.09
CA LEU A 494 -19.46 22.05 -21.75
C LEU A 494 -20.49 22.44 -20.69
N SER A 495 -20.75 21.55 -19.76
CA SER A 495 -21.76 21.75 -18.70
C SER A 495 -21.29 21.11 -17.39
N ASN A 496 -22.07 21.28 -16.32
CA ASN A 496 -21.81 20.69 -15.00
C ASN A 496 -20.38 20.94 -14.48
N GLY A 497 -19.93 22.20 -14.61
CA GLY A 497 -18.60 22.58 -14.12
C GLY A 497 -18.49 22.42 -12.61
N ARG A 498 -17.48 21.67 -12.18
CA ARG A 498 -17.18 21.41 -10.76
C ARG A 498 -15.68 21.60 -10.51
N CYS A 499 -15.34 22.08 -9.34
CA CYS A 499 -13.97 22.18 -8.87
C CYS A 499 -13.86 21.52 -7.50
N ILE A 500 -12.98 20.53 -7.39
CA ILE A 500 -12.65 19.89 -6.10
C ILE A 500 -11.30 20.46 -5.68
N LYS A 501 -11.26 21.12 -4.53
CA LYS A 501 -10.05 21.78 -4.00
C LYS A 501 -9.57 21.06 -2.72
N LEU A 502 -8.28 20.82 -2.64
CA LEU A 502 -7.57 20.50 -1.41
C LEU A 502 -6.69 21.71 -1.08
N ARG A 503 -6.88 22.30 0.09
CA ARG A 503 -6.23 23.56 0.44
C ARG A 503 -5.98 23.71 1.93
N SER A 504 -4.84 24.31 2.29
CA SER A 504 -4.56 24.86 3.61
C SER A 504 -3.72 26.14 3.47
N LEU A 505 -3.97 27.12 4.33
CA LEU A 505 -3.09 28.29 4.49
C LEU A 505 -1.90 27.99 5.39
N ASP A 506 -2.07 27.07 6.30
CA ASP A 506 -1.00 26.53 7.12
C ASP A 506 -0.39 25.34 6.41
N LEU A 507 0.81 25.55 5.87
CA LEU A 507 1.56 24.52 5.13
C LEU A 507 2.06 23.38 6.02
N ASP A 508 2.21 23.65 7.30
CA ASP A 508 2.65 22.68 8.30
C ASP A 508 1.50 21.86 8.92
N LYS A 509 0.26 22.20 8.55
CA LYS A 509 -0.93 21.50 9.04
C LYS A 509 -1.02 20.09 8.47
N ASP A 510 -1.40 19.14 9.30
CA ASP A 510 -1.73 17.77 8.95
C ASP A 510 -3.08 17.35 9.52
N ASN A 511 -3.59 16.23 9.06
CA ASN A 511 -4.70 15.54 9.69
C ASN A 511 -4.16 14.63 10.80
N THR A 512 -4.81 14.64 11.96
CA THR A 512 -4.44 13.82 13.13
C THR A 512 -5.62 12.99 13.58
N LEU A 513 -5.38 12.02 14.47
CA LEU A 513 -6.48 11.22 15.04
C LEU A 513 -7.51 12.10 15.78
N GLU A 514 -7.07 13.21 16.39
CA GLU A 514 -7.93 14.18 17.08
C GLU A 514 -8.67 15.11 16.10
N GLN A 515 -8.07 15.37 14.94
CA GLN A 515 -8.62 16.24 13.89
C GLN A 515 -8.53 15.56 12.52
N PRO A 516 -9.26 14.45 12.30
CA PRO A 516 -9.07 13.61 11.12
C PRO A 516 -9.55 14.27 9.80
N PHE A 517 -10.33 15.33 9.90
CA PHE A 517 -10.91 16.06 8.77
C PHE A 517 -10.52 17.54 8.73
N ALA A 518 -9.36 17.90 9.32
CA ALA A 518 -8.88 19.29 9.33
C ALA A 518 -8.63 19.83 7.91
N ILE A 519 -8.14 18.96 7.01
CA ILE A 519 -7.89 19.27 5.59
C ILE A 519 -8.47 18.13 4.76
N VAL A 520 -9.58 18.41 4.07
CA VAL A 520 -10.27 17.45 3.20
C VAL A 520 -10.68 18.13 1.89
N PRO A 521 -10.85 17.37 0.79
CA PRO A 521 -11.33 17.93 -0.47
C PRO A 521 -12.70 18.61 -0.31
N GLN A 522 -12.84 19.79 -0.92
CA GLN A 522 -14.09 20.55 -0.96
C GLN A 522 -14.53 20.76 -2.41
N GLU A 523 -15.76 20.39 -2.74
CA GLU A 523 -16.32 20.55 -4.09
C GLU A 523 -17.20 21.81 -4.17
N THR A 524 -17.01 22.57 -5.25
CA THR A 524 -17.79 23.77 -5.56
C THR A 524 -18.16 23.79 -7.04
N PRO A 525 -19.29 24.40 -7.42
CA PRO A 525 -19.64 24.61 -8.82
C PRO A 525 -18.70 25.63 -9.48
N VAL A 526 -18.48 25.47 -10.78
CA VAL A 526 -17.69 26.40 -11.61
C VAL A 526 -18.49 26.79 -12.82
N SER A 527 -18.55 28.11 -13.10
CA SER A 527 -19.22 28.65 -14.27
C SER A 527 -18.35 28.49 -15.52
N ILE A 528 -19.01 28.25 -16.64
CA ILE A 528 -18.39 28.11 -17.95
C ILE A 528 -19.05 29.12 -18.89
N GLU A 529 -18.27 29.87 -19.63
CA GLU A 529 -18.73 30.78 -20.70
C GLU A 529 -18.24 30.23 -22.05
N GLY A 530 -19.14 29.56 -22.74
CA GLY A 530 -18.79 28.87 -23.99
C GLY A 530 -17.82 27.73 -23.75
N ASN A 531 -16.57 27.88 -24.19
CA ASN A 531 -15.45 26.93 -23.98
C ASN A 531 -14.35 27.48 -23.07
N VAL A 532 -14.65 28.53 -22.31
CA VAL A 532 -13.68 29.19 -21.42
C VAL A 532 -14.17 29.15 -19.97
N VAL A 533 -13.27 28.85 -19.08
CA VAL A 533 -13.45 28.93 -17.61
C VAL A 533 -12.47 29.96 -17.08
N THR A 534 -12.97 31.04 -16.51
CA THR A 534 -12.16 32.04 -15.82
C THR A 534 -12.38 31.92 -14.32
N THR A 535 -11.32 31.77 -13.58
CA THR A 535 -11.36 31.63 -12.11
C THR A 535 -10.06 32.14 -11.49
N GLU A 536 -10.07 32.29 -10.20
CA GLU A 536 -8.86 32.53 -9.41
C GLU A 536 -8.55 31.26 -8.60
N LEU A 537 -7.33 30.74 -8.74
CA LEU A 537 -6.82 29.64 -7.91
C LEU A 537 -6.05 30.22 -6.73
N GLU A 538 -6.59 30.01 -5.54
CA GLU A 538 -6.05 30.53 -4.30
C GLU A 538 -4.60 30.03 -4.07
N PRO A 539 -3.83 30.72 -3.18
CA PRO A 539 -2.50 30.28 -2.81
C PRO A 539 -2.51 28.84 -2.31
N THR A 540 -1.41 28.12 -2.54
CA THR A 540 -1.16 26.79 -1.97
C THR A 540 -2.36 25.84 -2.12
N THR A 541 -2.90 25.72 -3.34
CA THR A 541 -4.12 24.93 -3.62
C THR A 541 -3.87 23.88 -4.69
N PHE A 542 -4.31 22.66 -4.44
CA PHE A 542 -4.51 21.65 -5.47
C PHE A 542 -5.99 21.60 -5.87
N ALA A 543 -6.28 21.73 -7.17
CA ALA A 543 -7.63 21.77 -7.70
C ALA A 543 -7.82 20.78 -8.85
N VAL A 544 -8.98 20.13 -8.87
CA VAL A 544 -9.44 19.25 -9.94
C VAL A 544 -10.71 19.86 -10.54
N TYR A 545 -10.62 20.36 -11.75
CA TYR A 545 -11.74 20.90 -12.50
C TYR A 545 -12.33 19.81 -13.39
N LYS A 546 -13.66 19.68 -13.40
CA LYS A 546 -14.39 18.67 -14.17
C LYS A 546 -15.53 19.31 -14.95
N PHE A 547 -15.68 18.91 -16.19
CA PHE A 547 -16.72 19.41 -17.10
C PHE A 547 -17.28 18.26 -17.91
N THR A 548 -18.61 18.15 -17.95
CA THR A 548 -19.29 17.18 -18.81
C THR A 548 -19.38 17.75 -20.22
N LYS A 549 -18.90 17.01 -21.22
CA LYS A 549 -19.08 17.35 -22.64
C LYS A 549 -20.37 16.71 -23.16
N LYS A 550 -21.29 17.52 -23.66
CA LYS A 550 -22.54 17.11 -24.30
C LYS A 550 -22.47 17.29 -25.79
#